data_192ce3394fd6a191caa2c4705ee861e6
#
_entry.id   192ce3394fd6a191caa2c4705ee861e6
#
_cell.length_a   1.000
_cell.length_b   1.000
_cell.length_c   1.000
_cell.angle_alpha   90.00
_cell.angle_beta   90.00
_cell.angle_gamma   90.00
#
_symmetry.space_group_name_H-M   'P 1'
#
loop_
_entity.id
_entity.type
_entity.pdbx_description
1 polymer ?
#
loop_
_entity_poly.entity_id
_entity_poly.type
_entity_poly.pdbx_seq_one_letter_code
_entity_poly.pdbx_strand_id
1 'polypeptide(L)'
;MYDTTIAAKLLGQLKAFLGRISPRFRKPVARFIGDMMYGVMAEKDVKLSSIVRALKEGITPKKVEDRLSRMLSSKGLERDLHDVIAAEGSRKVHRDTLIILDPSDVQKPYARKMEHLAKVWDGSKGEVGDNLGYWGCMAVACESGGRRPIPLHFRLWSADSPGFVSENDEVENIVRTISKHTKRRGIYVYDRGGDNIEFYRFLLSEGLDFIVRLKDTLIPENPG
;
A
#
# COMPACT_ATOMS: atom_id res chain seq x y z
N MET A 1 -10.88 -6.28 -32.73
CA MET A 1 -12.20 -6.44 -32.05
C MET A 1 -12.08 -6.85 -30.58
N TYR A 2 -11.05 -7.62 -30.16
CA TYR A 2 -10.86 -8.03 -28.74
C TYR A 2 -10.48 -6.87 -27.81
N ASP A 3 -9.71 -5.87 -28.28
CA ASP A 3 -9.24 -4.76 -27.45
C ASP A 3 -10.37 -3.84 -26.96
N THR A 4 -11.39 -3.62 -27.77
CA THR A 4 -12.53 -2.75 -27.40
C THR A 4 -13.39 -3.40 -26.31
N THR A 5 -13.55 -4.71 -26.33
CA THR A 5 -14.34 -5.45 -25.32
C THR A 5 -13.62 -5.48 -23.97
N ILE A 6 -12.29 -5.68 -23.96
CA ILE A 6 -11.48 -5.65 -22.75
C ILE A 6 -11.48 -4.23 -22.15
N ALA A 7 -11.26 -3.22 -22.95
CA ALA A 7 -11.27 -1.81 -22.51
C ALA A 7 -12.64 -1.42 -21.91
N ALA A 8 -13.75 -1.81 -22.56
CA ALA A 8 -15.09 -1.56 -22.05
C ALA A 8 -15.34 -2.27 -20.70
N LYS A 9 -14.88 -3.51 -20.54
CA LYS A 9 -14.98 -4.27 -19.29
C LYS A 9 -14.18 -3.62 -18.17
N LEU A 10 -12.94 -3.22 -18.43
CA LEU A 10 -12.09 -2.52 -17.46
C LEU A 10 -12.71 -1.19 -17.04
N LEU A 11 -13.21 -0.41 -17.99
CA LEU A 11 -13.90 0.85 -17.70
C LEU A 11 -15.17 0.64 -16.86
N GLY A 12 -15.92 -0.43 -17.15
CA GLY A 12 -17.09 -0.83 -16.35
C GLY A 12 -16.72 -1.18 -14.91
N GLN A 13 -15.64 -1.94 -14.71
CA GLN A 13 -15.11 -2.27 -13.38
C GLN A 13 -14.64 -1.02 -12.62
N LEU A 14 -13.93 -0.12 -13.31
CA LEU A 14 -13.49 1.15 -12.72
C LEU A 14 -14.69 1.99 -12.27
N LYS A 15 -15.69 2.16 -13.13
CA LYS A 15 -16.92 2.90 -12.80
C LYS A 15 -17.67 2.28 -11.61
N ALA A 16 -17.79 0.97 -11.56
CA ALA A 16 -18.42 0.25 -10.45
C ALA A 16 -17.67 0.43 -9.14
N PHE A 17 -16.33 0.37 -9.17
CA PHE A 17 -15.50 0.64 -8.01
C PHE A 17 -15.64 2.09 -7.54
N LEU A 18 -15.48 3.05 -8.45
CA LEU A 18 -15.63 4.48 -8.13
C LEU A 18 -17.03 4.79 -7.58
N GLY A 19 -18.08 4.17 -8.10
CA GLY A 19 -19.44 4.32 -7.59
C GLY A 19 -19.59 3.92 -6.12
N ARG A 20 -18.84 2.89 -5.67
CA ARG A 20 -18.86 2.47 -4.25
C ARG A 20 -18.09 3.41 -3.32
N ILE A 21 -16.95 3.94 -3.78
CA ILE A 21 -16.07 4.74 -2.91
C ILE A 21 -16.38 6.24 -2.95
N SER A 22 -16.87 6.77 -4.10
CA SER A 22 -17.11 8.20 -4.30
C SER A 22 -18.01 8.86 -3.24
N PRO A 23 -19.06 8.20 -2.69
CA PRO A 23 -19.89 8.81 -1.65
C PRO A 23 -19.13 9.17 -0.37
N ARG A 24 -17.94 8.61 -0.17
CA ARG A 24 -17.08 8.90 0.99
C ARG A 24 -16.20 10.14 0.82
N PHE A 25 -16.18 10.71 -0.38
CA PHE A 25 -15.33 11.84 -0.73
C PHE A 25 -16.15 13.04 -1.18
N ARG A 26 -15.57 14.23 -1.01
CA ARG A 26 -16.10 15.43 -1.68
C ARG A 26 -15.93 15.29 -3.20
N LYS A 27 -16.83 15.87 -3.98
CA LYS A 27 -16.83 15.77 -5.45
C LYS A 27 -15.47 16.02 -6.12
N PRO A 28 -14.67 17.06 -5.73
CA PRO A 28 -13.36 17.27 -6.33
C PRO A 28 -12.37 16.13 -6.07
N VAL A 29 -12.40 15.55 -4.86
CA VAL A 29 -11.55 14.40 -4.49
C VAL A 29 -11.98 13.16 -5.26
N ALA A 30 -13.28 12.88 -5.31
CA ALA A 30 -13.81 11.74 -6.06
C ALA A 30 -13.44 11.82 -7.56
N ARG A 31 -13.55 13.03 -8.16
CA ARG A 31 -13.08 13.27 -9.53
C ARG A 31 -11.58 13.00 -9.66
N PHE A 32 -10.78 13.55 -8.77
CA PHE A 32 -9.33 13.35 -8.76
C PHE A 32 -8.96 11.86 -8.71
N ILE A 33 -9.57 11.09 -7.81
CA ILE A 33 -9.35 9.63 -7.71
C ILE A 33 -9.69 8.95 -9.04
N GLY A 34 -10.82 9.31 -9.64
CA GLY A 34 -11.23 8.77 -10.94
C GLY A 34 -10.25 9.10 -12.06
N ASP A 35 -9.81 10.36 -12.14
CA ASP A 35 -8.84 10.85 -13.13
C ASP A 35 -7.49 10.10 -12.99
N MET A 36 -6.99 9.96 -11.75
CA MET A 36 -5.74 9.25 -11.47
C MET A 36 -5.83 7.76 -11.83
N MET A 37 -6.88 7.08 -11.38
CA MET A 37 -7.07 5.65 -11.68
C MET A 37 -7.21 5.40 -13.19
N TYR A 38 -8.00 6.21 -13.87
CA TYR A 38 -8.15 6.10 -15.32
C TYR A 38 -6.82 6.32 -16.03
N GLY A 39 -6.12 7.41 -15.70
CA GLY A 39 -4.86 7.76 -16.34
C GLY A 39 -3.76 6.73 -16.13
N VAL A 40 -3.60 6.22 -14.89
CA VAL A 40 -2.63 5.15 -14.60
C VAL A 40 -2.96 3.86 -15.36
N MET A 41 -4.24 3.49 -15.45
CA MET A 41 -4.66 2.30 -16.19
C MET A 41 -4.45 2.45 -17.71
N ALA A 42 -4.70 3.64 -18.25
CA ALA A 42 -4.57 3.92 -19.69
C ALA A 42 -3.11 3.97 -20.15
N GLU A 43 -2.26 4.66 -19.38
CA GLU A 43 -0.86 4.90 -19.76
C GLU A 43 0.11 3.87 -19.16
N LYS A 44 -0.33 3.07 -18.17
CA LYS A 44 0.52 2.17 -17.37
C LYS A 44 1.71 2.92 -16.73
N ASP A 45 1.50 4.19 -16.39
CA ASP A 45 2.49 5.11 -15.85
C ASP A 45 1.84 5.97 -14.76
N VAL A 46 2.58 6.24 -13.68
CA VAL A 46 2.14 7.08 -12.55
C VAL A 46 2.53 8.55 -12.69
N LYS A 47 3.29 8.91 -13.73
CA LYS A 47 3.69 10.29 -13.96
C LYS A 47 2.49 11.16 -14.30
N LEU A 48 2.36 12.31 -13.62
CA LEU A 48 1.25 13.24 -13.89
C LEU A 48 1.17 13.66 -15.35
N SER A 49 2.30 13.90 -16.00
CA SER A 49 2.35 14.27 -17.43
C SER A 49 1.78 13.19 -18.34
N SER A 50 1.94 11.90 -18.02
CA SER A 50 1.36 10.79 -18.76
C SER A 50 -0.14 10.71 -18.50
N ILE A 51 -0.56 10.77 -17.24
CA ILE A 51 -1.98 10.79 -16.84
C ILE A 51 -2.73 11.93 -17.54
N VAL A 52 -2.17 13.13 -17.55
CA VAL A 52 -2.76 14.31 -18.20
C VAL A 52 -3.03 14.05 -19.69
N ARG A 53 -2.10 13.38 -20.40
CA ARG A 53 -2.31 13.02 -21.82
C ARG A 53 -3.47 12.06 -22.02
N ALA A 54 -3.63 11.09 -21.11
CA ALA A 54 -4.74 10.14 -21.17
C ALA A 54 -6.11 10.80 -20.97
N LEU A 55 -6.18 11.81 -20.09
CA LEU A 55 -7.46 12.44 -19.75
C LEU A 55 -8.09 13.25 -20.91
N LYS A 56 -7.30 13.75 -21.85
CA LYS A 56 -7.76 14.48 -23.06
C LYS A 56 -8.81 15.55 -22.74
N GLU A 57 -8.62 16.30 -21.64
CA GLU A 57 -9.54 17.38 -21.26
C GLU A 57 -9.43 18.57 -22.22
N GLY A 58 -10.54 19.31 -22.39
CA GLY A 58 -10.62 20.50 -23.25
C GLY A 58 -9.87 21.74 -22.76
N ILE A 59 -8.97 21.58 -21.76
CA ILE A 59 -8.12 22.63 -21.21
C ILE A 59 -6.64 22.27 -21.39
N THR A 60 -5.77 23.26 -21.21
CA THR A 60 -4.33 23.04 -21.43
C THR A 60 -3.76 21.95 -20.49
N PRO A 61 -2.85 21.09 -20.98
CA PRO A 61 -2.23 20.04 -20.16
C PRO A 61 -1.64 20.56 -18.85
N LYS A 62 -1.03 21.74 -18.88
CA LYS A 62 -0.45 22.38 -17.69
C LYS A 62 -1.52 22.66 -16.60
N LYS A 63 -2.69 23.15 -16.97
CA LYS A 63 -3.79 23.40 -16.02
C LYS A 63 -4.32 22.10 -15.41
N VAL A 64 -4.37 21.00 -16.19
CA VAL A 64 -4.76 19.68 -15.67
C VAL A 64 -3.71 19.18 -14.68
N GLU A 65 -2.43 19.26 -15.03
CA GLU A 65 -1.32 18.86 -14.18
C GLU A 65 -1.31 19.61 -12.84
N ASP A 66 -1.45 20.94 -12.89
CA ASP A 66 -1.52 21.80 -11.70
C ASP A 66 -2.72 21.45 -10.82
N ARG A 67 -3.86 21.08 -11.41
CA ARG A 67 -5.04 20.61 -10.67
C ARG A 67 -4.77 19.29 -9.96
N LEU A 68 -4.19 18.33 -10.66
CA LEU A 68 -3.86 17.02 -10.08
C LEU A 68 -2.79 17.15 -8.98
N SER A 69 -1.74 17.92 -9.21
CA SER A 69 -0.67 18.19 -8.24
C SER A 69 -1.21 18.81 -6.95
N ARG A 70 -2.07 19.84 -7.06
CA ARG A 70 -2.72 20.44 -5.88
C ARG A 70 -3.58 19.45 -5.10
N MET A 71 -4.24 18.53 -5.79
CA MET A 71 -5.04 17.50 -5.10
C MET A 71 -4.16 16.49 -4.39
N LEU A 72 -3.01 16.09 -4.98
CA LEU A 72 -2.03 15.23 -4.31
C LEU A 72 -1.50 15.83 -3.00
N SER A 73 -1.32 17.15 -2.97
CA SER A 73 -0.86 17.88 -1.79
C SER A 73 -1.96 18.13 -0.74
N SER A 74 -3.18 17.62 -0.95
CA SER A 74 -4.30 17.86 -0.03
C SER A 74 -4.10 17.12 1.29
N LYS A 75 -4.15 17.85 2.41
CA LYS A 75 -4.04 17.25 3.75
C LYS A 75 -5.15 16.21 3.99
N GLY A 76 -4.76 15.07 4.49
CA GLY A 76 -5.67 13.98 4.86
C GLY A 76 -6.10 13.08 3.70
N LEU A 77 -5.75 13.38 2.44
CA LEU A 77 -6.09 12.55 1.29
C LEU A 77 -5.58 11.12 1.45
N GLU A 78 -4.32 10.96 1.86
CA GLU A 78 -3.70 9.65 2.08
C GLU A 78 -4.48 8.84 3.12
N ARG A 79 -4.73 9.41 4.30
CA ARG A 79 -5.50 8.76 5.36
C ARG A 79 -6.89 8.35 4.89
N ASP A 80 -7.60 9.25 4.22
CA ASP A 80 -8.97 9.00 3.76
C ASP A 80 -9.00 7.91 2.67
N LEU A 81 -7.96 7.83 1.81
CA LEU A 81 -7.79 6.74 0.84
C LEU A 81 -7.49 5.41 1.52
N HIS A 82 -6.58 5.38 2.50
CA HIS A 82 -6.26 4.18 3.27
C HIS A 82 -7.50 3.63 3.99
N ASP A 83 -8.26 4.49 4.66
CA ASP A 83 -9.52 4.10 5.32
C ASP A 83 -10.53 3.49 4.34
N VAL A 84 -10.66 4.06 3.16
CA VAL A 84 -11.59 3.54 2.14
C VAL A 84 -11.11 2.20 1.59
N ILE A 85 -9.83 2.06 1.27
CA ILE A 85 -9.26 0.81 0.73
C ILE A 85 -9.37 -0.31 1.77
N ALA A 86 -8.98 -0.03 3.02
CA ALA A 86 -9.10 -0.99 4.11
C ALA A 86 -10.55 -1.42 4.34
N ALA A 87 -11.49 -0.48 4.33
CA ALA A 87 -12.91 -0.77 4.49
C ALA A 87 -13.50 -1.59 3.34
N GLU A 88 -13.12 -1.33 2.09
CA GLU A 88 -13.56 -2.12 0.93
C GLU A 88 -12.97 -3.53 0.96
N GLY A 89 -11.66 -3.64 1.23
CA GLY A 89 -10.96 -4.92 1.30
C GLY A 89 -11.45 -5.80 2.45
N SER A 90 -11.68 -5.20 3.63
CA SER A 90 -12.11 -5.90 4.85
C SER A 90 -13.45 -6.64 4.72
N ARG A 91 -14.30 -6.25 3.77
CA ARG A 91 -15.56 -6.95 3.47
C ARG A 91 -15.36 -8.39 3.03
N LYS A 92 -14.15 -8.70 2.51
CA LYS A 92 -13.78 -10.03 2.01
C LYS A 92 -12.85 -10.78 2.96
N VAL A 93 -12.56 -10.21 4.11
CA VAL A 93 -11.72 -10.86 5.11
C VAL A 93 -12.59 -11.68 6.07
N HIS A 94 -12.35 -12.98 6.10
CA HIS A 94 -12.92 -13.96 7.01
C HIS A 94 -11.90 -14.38 8.08
N ARG A 95 -12.23 -15.28 8.99
CA ARG A 95 -11.34 -15.69 10.08
C ARG A 95 -10.08 -16.39 9.59
N ASP A 96 -10.19 -17.16 8.53
CA ASP A 96 -9.15 -17.97 7.89
C ASP A 96 -8.44 -17.26 6.73
N THR A 97 -8.79 -16.01 6.44
CA THR A 97 -8.14 -15.21 5.41
C THR A 97 -6.74 -14.81 5.85
N LEU A 98 -5.75 -15.07 5.01
CA LEU A 98 -4.37 -14.65 5.26
C LEU A 98 -4.23 -13.16 4.96
N ILE A 99 -3.65 -12.40 5.88
CA ILE A 99 -3.29 -10.98 5.72
C ILE A 99 -1.78 -10.91 5.67
N ILE A 100 -1.24 -10.81 4.46
CA ILE A 100 0.19 -10.83 4.20
C ILE A 100 0.73 -9.41 4.32
N LEU A 101 1.74 -9.24 5.16
CA LEU A 101 2.52 -8.01 5.32
C LEU A 101 3.85 -8.20 4.60
N ASP A 102 4.14 -7.34 3.63
CA ASP A 102 5.33 -7.41 2.78
C ASP A 102 6.07 -6.06 2.78
N PRO A 103 7.01 -5.85 3.73
CA PRO A 103 7.90 -4.69 3.70
C PRO A 103 8.92 -4.83 2.57
N SER A 104 9.17 -3.74 1.87
CA SER A 104 10.11 -3.69 0.78
C SER A 104 10.76 -2.31 0.69
N ASP A 105 11.99 -2.25 0.22
CA ASP A 105 12.65 -1.00 -0.10
C ASP A 105 12.18 -0.45 -1.45
N VAL A 106 12.11 0.87 -1.54
CA VAL A 106 11.77 1.60 -2.77
C VAL A 106 12.94 2.52 -3.11
N GLN A 107 13.94 1.95 -3.79
CA GLN A 107 15.15 2.68 -4.16
C GLN A 107 14.87 3.79 -5.17
N LYS A 108 15.54 4.92 -4.98
CA LYS A 108 15.45 6.12 -5.83
C LYS A 108 16.86 6.58 -6.28
N PRO A 109 17.59 5.75 -7.05
CA PRO A 109 19.02 5.98 -7.32
C PRO A 109 19.32 7.31 -8.03
N TYR A 110 18.34 7.89 -8.73
CA TYR A 110 18.51 9.15 -9.44
C TYR A 110 17.86 10.35 -8.75
N ALA A 111 17.16 10.15 -7.64
CA ALA A 111 16.52 11.23 -6.91
C ALA A 111 17.53 11.92 -5.98
N ARG A 112 17.58 13.28 -6.06
CA ARG A 112 18.48 14.08 -5.23
C ARG A 112 17.75 15.14 -4.40
N LYS A 113 16.48 15.38 -4.70
CA LYS A 113 15.69 16.48 -4.11
C LYS A 113 14.32 16.01 -3.58
N MET A 114 14.09 14.71 -3.47
CA MET A 114 12.88 14.21 -2.82
C MET A 114 13.02 14.38 -1.30
N GLU A 115 11.91 14.73 -0.64
CA GLU A 115 11.89 14.93 0.80
C GLU A 115 12.23 13.64 1.55
N HIS A 116 13.01 13.75 2.62
CA HIS A 116 13.33 12.66 3.53
C HIS A 116 13.87 11.38 2.86
N LEU A 117 14.71 11.52 1.84
CA LEU A 117 15.42 10.37 1.26
C LEU A 117 16.43 9.83 2.27
N ALA A 118 16.25 8.59 2.73
CA ALA A 118 17.18 7.90 3.62
C ALA A 118 17.91 6.77 2.88
N LYS A 119 19.02 6.32 3.47
CA LYS A 119 19.66 5.07 3.04
C LYS A 119 18.73 3.91 3.34
N VAL A 120 18.52 3.05 2.36
CA VAL A 120 17.70 1.83 2.50
C VAL A 120 18.56 0.59 2.42
N TRP A 121 18.11 -0.45 3.11
CA TRP A 121 18.75 -1.76 3.07
C TRP A 121 18.56 -2.38 1.69
N ASP A 122 19.65 -2.83 1.07
CA ASP A 122 19.58 -3.59 -0.17
C ASP A 122 19.43 -5.08 0.16
N GLY A 123 18.19 -5.57 0.12
CA GLY A 123 17.88 -6.98 0.41
C GLY A 123 18.56 -7.98 -0.52
N SER A 124 18.97 -7.54 -1.73
CA SER A 124 19.69 -8.39 -2.68
C SER A 124 21.16 -8.56 -2.32
N LYS A 125 21.76 -7.58 -1.64
CA LYS A 125 23.16 -7.57 -1.22
C LYS A 125 23.35 -7.88 0.26
N GLY A 126 22.30 -7.80 1.07
CA GLY A 126 22.36 -8.03 2.50
C GLY A 126 23.09 -6.93 3.28
N GLU A 127 23.14 -5.71 2.76
CA GLU A 127 23.82 -4.56 3.38
C GLU A 127 23.06 -3.26 3.18
N VAL A 128 23.35 -2.24 4.00
CA VAL A 128 22.86 -0.88 3.74
C VAL A 128 23.60 -0.35 2.52
N GLY A 129 22.89 -0.23 1.41
CA GLY A 129 23.43 0.29 0.16
C GLY A 129 23.67 1.80 0.20
N ASP A 130 24.41 2.30 -0.82
CA ASP A 130 24.56 3.75 -1.05
C ASP A 130 23.28 4.37 -1.67
N ASN A 131 22.32 3.55 -2.03
CA ASN A 131 21.08 4.01 -2.65
C ASN A 131 20.17 4.65 -1.62
N LEU A 132 19.70 5.85 -1.96
CA LEU A 132 18.66 6.54 -1.22
C LEU A 132 17.28 6.05 -1.65
N GLY A 133 16.32 6.04 -0.72
CA GLY A 133 14.97 5.60 -1.00
C GLY A 133 14.03 5.76 0.19
N TYR A 134 13.01 4.92 0.16
CA TYR A 134 12.00 4.80 1.20
C TYR A 134 11.78 3.33 1.50
N TRP A 135 11.27 3.05 2.67
CA TRP A 135 10.66 1.78 2.99
C TRP A 135 9.16 1.85 2.69
N GLY A 136 8.60 0.74 2.27
CA GLY A 136 7.16 0.60 2.10
C GLY A 136 6.69 -0.76 2.60
N CYS A 137 5.49 -0.83 3.13
CA CYS A 137 4.85 -2.10 3.46
C CYS A 137 3.50 -2.18 2.75
N MET A 138 3.33 -3.24 1.97
CA MET A 138 2.06 -3.62 1.36
C MET A 138 1.37 -4.64 2.25
N ALA A 139 0.11 -4.40 2.58
CA ALA A 139 -0.74 -5.39 3.23
C ALA A 139 -1.84 -5.85 2.26
N VAL A 140 -1.91 -7.15 2.03
CA VAL A 140 -2.90 -7.77 1.15
C VAL A 140 -3.62 -8.93 1.83
N ALA A 141 -4.92 -9.08 1.59
CA ALA A 141 -5.66 -10.25 2.00
C ALA A 141 -5.66 -11.29 0.87
N CYS A 142 -5.44 -12.55 1.23
CA CYS A 142 -5.51 -13.69 0.33
C CYS A 142 -6.39 -14.79 0.95
N GLU A 143 -7.36 -15.28 0.19
CA GLU A 143 -8.08 -16.49 0.57
C GLU A 143 -7.17 -17.72 0.38
N SER A 144 -7.30 -18.72 1.24
CA SER A 144 -6.58 -19.99 1.08
C SER A 144 -6.89 -20.61 -0.29
N GLY A 145 -5.85 -20.70 -1.15
CA GLY A 145 -6.01 -21.10 -2.54
C GLY A 145 -6.50 -19.99 -3.49
N GLY A 146 -6.71 -18.78 -3.00
CA GLY A 146 -7.13 -17.61 -3.81
C GLY A 146 -6.02 -17.08 -4.69
N ARG A 147 -6.35 -16.84 -5.97
CA ARG A 147 -5.41 -16.32 -6.98
C ARG A 147 -5.37 -14.80 -7.08
N ARG A 148 -6.19 -14.09 -6.30
CA ARG A 148 -6.35 -12.63 -6.42
C ARG A 148 -6.16 -11.98 -5.06
N PRO A 149 -4.99 -11.36 -4.79
CA PRO A 149 -4.78 -10.60 -3.58
C PRO A 149 -5.71 -9.38 -3.57
N ILE A 150 -6.21 -9.05 -2.38
CA ILE A 150 -7.08 -7.90 -2.11
C ILE A 150 -6.24 -6.89 -1.34
N PRO A 151 -5.94 -5.71 -1.90
CA PRO A 151 -5.18 -4.70 -1.18
C PRO A 151 -5.97 -4.22 0.03
N LEU A 152 -5.31 -4.15 1.18
CA LEU A 152 -5.87 -3.63 2.43
C LEU A 152 -5.23 -2.31 2.82
N HIS A 153 -3.91 -2.20 2.70
CA HIS A 153 -3.16 -1.02 3.10
C HIS A 153 -1.83 -0.95 2.36
N PHE A 154 -1.31 0.26 2.17
CA PHE A 154 0.05 0.51 1.74
C PHE A 154 0.58 1.75 2.45
N ARG A 155 1.77 1.67 3.00
CA ARG A 155 2.41 2.80 3.67
C ARG A 155 3.86 2.91 3.25
N LEU A 156 4.29 4.15 2.97
CA LEU A 156 5.68 4.51 2.76
C LEU A 156 6.19 5.26 3.99
N TRP A 157 7.44 5.02 4.38
CA TRP A 157 8.13 5.78 5.41
C TRP A 157 9.61 5.94 5.09
N SER A 158 10.27 6.81 5.83
CA SER A 158 11.71 7.01 5.80
C SER A 158 12.24 7.21 7.21
N ALA A 159 13.43 6.70 7.48
CA ALA A 159 14.11 6.92 8.74
C ALA A 159 14.42 8.41 8.99
N ASP A 160 14.54 9.20 7.92
CA ASP A 160 14.80 10.65 7.99
C ASP A 160 13.51 11.49 8.09
N SER A 161 12.33 10.84 8.15
CA SER A 161 11.05 11.56 8.28
C SER A 161 10.86 12.10 9.70
N PRO A 162 10.36 13.34 9.86
CA PRO A 162 9.95 13.82 11.18
C PRO A 162 8.88 12.91 11.79
N GLY A 163 9.11 12.49 13.04
CA GLY A 163 8.18 11.61 13.77
C GLY A 163 8.31 10.12 13.45
N PHE A 164 9.29 9.70 12.65
CA PHE A 164 9.65 8.29 12.55
C PHE A 164 10.21 7.78 13.88
N VAL A 165 9.71 6.65 14.35
CA VAL A 165 10.15 6.00 15.59
C VAL A 165 10.94 4.73 15.26
N SER A 166 10.31 3.79 14.59
CA SER A 166 10.94 2.54 14.16
C SER A 166 10.13 1.88 13.03
N GLU A 167 10.76 0.96 12.32
CA GLU A 167 10.08 0.13 11.30
C GLU A 167 8.97 -0.72 11.93
N ASN A 168 9.21 -1.27 13.13
CA ASN A 168 8.19 -2.03 13.86
C ASN A 168 6.95 -1.18 14.14
N ASP A 169 7.14 0.06 14.60
CA ASP A 169 6.05 0.99 14.88
C ASP A 169 5.21 1.29 13.63
N GLU A 170 5.86 1.45 12.48
CA GLU A 170 5.17 1.63 11.20
C GLU A 170 4.34 0.41 10.81
N VAL A 171 4.89 -0.80 10.97
CA VAL A 171 4.18 -2.06 10.68
C VAL A 171 3.04 -2.28 11.68
N GLU A 172 3.25 -2.02 12.97
CA GLU A 172 2.20 -2.09 13.99
C GLU A 172 1.04 -1.14 13.68
N ASN A 173 1.32 0.08 13.21
CA ASN A 173 0.29 1.04 12.80
C ASN A 173 -0.54 0.54 11.61
N ILE A 174 0.09 -0.16 10.66
CA ILE A 174 -0.61 -0.83 9.55
C ILE A 174 -1.54 -1.91 10.11
N VAL A 175 -1.02 -2.78 10.99
CA VAL A 175 -1.79 -3.86 11.61
C VAL A 175 -2.99 -3.30 12.39
N ARG A 176 -2.79 -2.26 13.23
CA ARG A 176 -3.90 -1.61 13.97
C ARG A 176 -4.96 -1.06 13.03
N THR A 177 -4.55 -0.42 11.94
CA THR A 177 -5.49 0.11 10.93
C THR A 177 -6.32 -0.99 10.31
N ILE A 178 -5.68 -2.07 9.88
CA ILE A 178 -6.37 -3.21 9.25
C ILE A 178 -7.27 -3.93 10.27
N SER A 179 -6.79 -4.22 11.48
CA SER A 179 -7.54 -4.96 12.51
C SER A 179 -8.83 -4.25 12.90
N LYS A 180 -8.81 -2.92 12.94
CA LYS A 180 -10.00 -2.10 13.15
C LYS A 180 -11.07 -2.33 12.07
N HIS A 181 -10.68 -2.34 10.79
CA HIS A 181 -11.61 -2.53 9.67
C HIS A 181 -12.06 -4.00 9.53
N THR A 182 -11.18 -4.95 9.77
CA THR A 182 -11.50 -6.38 9.72
C THR A 182 -12.21 -6.88 10.97
N LYS A 183 -12.33 -6.07 12.03
CA LYS A 183 -12.84 -6.45 13.36
C LYS A 183 -12.03 -7.64 13.92
N ARG A 184 -10.71 -7.56 13.83
CA ARG A 184 -9.74 -8.58 14.27
C ARG A 184 -9.89 -9.95 13.57
N ARG A 185 -10.48 -9.98 12.37
CA ARG A 185 -10.54 -11.19 11.56
C ARG A 185 -9.32 -11.28 10.66
N GLY A 186 -8.95 -12.51 10.31
CA GLY A 186 -7.81 -12.83 9.46
C GLY A 186 -6.59 -13.25 10.26
N ILE A 187 -5.68 -13.94 9.60
CA ILE A 187 -4.43 -14.44 10.14
C ILE A 187 -3.30 -13.59 9.53
N TYR A 188 -2.57 -12.87 10.36
CA TYR A 188 -1.47 -12.02 9.90
C TYR A 188 -0.25 -12.87 9.57
N VAL A 189 0.28 -12.71 8.36
CA VAL A 189 1.44 -13.46 7.87
C VAL A 189 2.57 -12.48 7.62
N TYR A 190 3.72 -12.75 8.24
CA TYR A 190 4.91 -11.93 8.10
C TYR A 190 6.14 -12.82 7.92
N ASP A 191 7.09 -12.35 7.13
CA ASP A 191 8.32 -13.06 6.89
C ASP A 191 9.30 -13.00 8.08
N ARG A 192 10.59 -13.35 7.85
CA ARG A 192 11.64 -13.31 8.89
C ARG A 192 11.86 -11.92 9.51
N GLY A 193 11.46 -10.85 8.85
CA GLY A 193 11.51 -9.50 9.41
C GLY A 193 10.63 -9.34 10.64
N GLY A 194 9.54 -10.10 10.72
CA GLY A 194 8.63 -10.12 11.88
C GLY A 194 9.10 -10.99 13.05
N ASP A 195 10.22 -11.72 12.92
CA ASP A 195 10.76 -12.54 14.01
C ASP A 195 11.43 -11.70 15.08
N ASN A 196 10.59 -11.13 15.95
CA ASN A 196 10.95 -10.18 16.97
C ASN A 196 9.94 -10.27 18.14
N ILE A 197 10.46 -10.42 19.35
CA ILE A 197 9.65 -10.65 20.55
C ILE A 197 8.67 -9.49 20.83
N GLU A 198 9.02 -8.26 20.52
CA GLU A 198 8.16 -7.10 20.75
C GLU A 198 6.97 -7.13 19.80
N PHE A 199 7.19 -7.49 18.55
CA PHE A 199 6.12 -7.65 17.57
C PHE A 199 5.18 -8.81 17.94
N TYR A 200 5.69 -9.92 18.45
CA TYR A 200 4.84 -11.01 18.98
C TYR A 200 3.98 -10.55 20.15
N ARG A 201 4.58 -9.86 21.12
CA ARG A 201 3.84 -9.30 22.26
C ARG A 201 2.74 -8.34 21.79
N PHE A 202 3.03 -7.52 20.80
CA PHE A 202 2.04 -6.64 20.19
C PHE A 202 0.88 -7.42 19.57
N LEU A 203 1.13 -8.40 18.69
CA LEU A 203 0.09 -9.18 18.04
C LEU A 203 -0.78 -9.93 19.07
N LEU A 204 -0.16 -10.52 20.08
CA LEU A 204 -0.86 -11.19 21.19
C LEU A 204 -1.71 -10.23 22.02
N SER A 205 -1.19 -9.03 22.33
CA SER A 205 -1.92 -8.01 23.09
C SER A 205 -3.15 -7.49 22.34
N GLU A 206 -3.06 -7.42 21.02
CA GLU A 206 -4.20 -7.05 20.14
C GLU A 206 -5.18 -8.22 19.93
N GLY A 207 -4.85 -9.43 20.40
CA GLY A 207 -5.68 -10.63 20.24
C GLY A 207 -5.80 -11.08 18.78
N LEU A 208 -4.70 -11.02 18.03
CA LEU A 208 -4.64 -11.35 16.62
C LEU A 208 -4.00 -12.72 16.39
N ASP A 209 -4.54 -13.48 15.44
CA ASP A 209 -3.91 -14.71 14.95
C ASP A 209 -2.80 -14.36 13.95
N PHE A 210 -1.66 -15.06 14.03
CA PHE A 210 -0.53 -14.77 13.16
C PHE A 210 0.33 -16.00 12.85
N ILE A 211 1.06 -15.89 11.74
CA ILE A 211 2.10 -16.81 11.28
C ILE A 211 3.33 -15.96 10.96
N VAL A 212 4.44 -16.20 11.64
CA VAL A 212 5.71 -15.53 11.37
C VAL A 212 6.79 -16.58 11.10
N ARG A 213 7.59 -16.36 10.05
CA ARG A 213 8.72 -17.22 9.76
C ARG A 213 9.88 -16.92 10.71
N LEU A 214 10.35 -17.93 11.45
CA LEU A 214 11.48 -17.77 12.35
C LEU A 214 12.81 -17.58 11.59
N LYS A 215 13.74 -16.88 12.23
CA LYS A 215 15.15 -16.85 11.83
C LYS A 215 15.83 -18.15 12.23
N ASP A 216 16.73 -18.65 11.39
CA ASP A 216 17.40 -19.94 11.60
C ASP A 216 18.26 -19.98 12.89
N THR A 217 18.60 -18.82 13.46
CA THR A 217 19.38 -18.67 14.70
C THR A 217 18.62 -19.02 15.98
N LEU A 218 17.30 -19.27 15.90
CA LEU A 218 16.47 -19.63 17.07
C LEU A 218 16.08 -21.12 17.14
N ILE A 219 16.60 -21.95 16.22
CA ILE A 219 16.45 -23.40 16.35
C ILE A 219 17.53 -23.85 17.33
N PRO A 220 17.19 -24.26 18.59
CA PRO A 220 18.18 -24.84 19.47
C PRO A 220 18.76 -26.05 18.75
N GLU A 221 20.09 -26.12 18.61
CA GLU A 221 20.74 -27.37 18.24
C GLU A 221 20.27 -28.43 19.24
N ASN A 222 19.63 -29.46 18.71
CA ASN A 222 19.15 -30.57 19.53
C ASN A 222 20.38 -31.14 20.23
N PRO A 223 20.52 -31.09 21.56
CA PRO A 223 21.63 -31.76 22.23
C PRO A 223 21.39 -33.26 22.06
N GLY A 224 22.14 -33.88 21.12
CA GLY A 224 22.15 -35.33 20.89
C GLY A 224 22.57 -36.13 22.13
#